data_fb3ca4ea9712b22c447a224911c95af0
#
_entry.id   fb3ca4ea9712b22c447a224911c95af0
#
_cell.length_a   1.000
_cell.length_b   1.000
_cell.length_c   1.000
_cell.angle_alpha   90.00
_cell.angle_beta   90.00
_cell.angle_gamma   90.00
#
_symmetry.space_group_name_H-M   'P 1'
#
loop_
_entity.id
_entity.type
_entity.pdbx_description
1 polymer ?
#
loop_
_entity_poly.entity_id
_entity_poly.type
_entity_poly.pdbx_seq_one_letter_code
_entity_poly.pdbx_strand_id
1 'polypeptide(L)'
;PIKAIRGGRDSVHFSSVLKLPVSGKKLGVSLAYRQFISEKKQYAAAIIVTAILAMFMILMNDMMRWFNSQNMLVDMFSVTKYDLTASFADEDIENVISEHTAYRKYQMFSEYLLFDDVQMYCYIVEDPDMINTIRKGRTCTYDNEVLITQYVADGFHMNVGDTVTVKRGGVARKMVISGIYDSANDMGKNFAISKAAYSKFAHEE
;
A
#
# COMPACT_ATOMS: atom_id res chain seq x y z
N PRO A 1 -50.60 -31.94 35.46
CA PRO A 1 -49.32 -31.28 35.78
C PRO A 1 -48.10 -32.18 35.46
N ILE A 2 -48.22 -33.50 35.55
CA ILE A 2 -47.10 -34.45 35.32
C ILE A 2 -46.65 -34.55 33.87
N LYS A 3 -47.50 -34.22 32.89
CA LYS A 3 -47.10 -34.20 31.45
C LYS A 3 -46.16 -33.05 31.08
N ALA A 4 -46.11 -32.00 31.87
CA ALA A 4 -45.21 -30.86 31.62
C ALA A 4 -43.74 -31.09 32.09
N ILE A 5 -43.53 -32.07 32.98
CA ILE A 5 -42.20 -32.43 33.53
C ILE A 5 -41.50 -33.49 32.66
N ARG A 6 -42.25 -34.27 31.88
CA ARG A 6 -41.66 -35.11 30.84
C ARG A 6 -41.52 -34.22 29.62
N GLY A 7 -40.32 -33.66 29.50
CA GLY A 7 -39.89 -32.84 28.36
C GLY A 7 -40.49 -33.38 27.06
N GLY A 8 -40.96 -32.44 26.26
CA GLY A 8 -41.60 -32.74 25.00
C GLY A 8 -40.86 -33.87 24.27
N ARG A 9 -41.63 -34.77 23.72
CA ARG A 9 -41.10 -35.76 22.78
C ARG A 9 -40.53 -34.96 21.60
N ASP A 10 -39.28 -34.56 21.71
CA ASP A 10 -38.47 -34.39 20.51
C ASP A 10 -38.34 -35.80 19.94
N SER A 11 -39.28 -36.14 19.06
CA SER A 11 -39.16 -37.31 18.20
C SER A 11 -37.94 -36.99 17.29
N VAL A 12 -36.77 -37.37 17.76
CA VAL A 12 -35.61 -37.45 16.91
C VAL A 12 -35.92 -38.49 15.87
N HIS A 13 -36.54 -38.07 14.78
CA HIS A 13 -36.74 -38.88 13.61
C HIS A 13 -35.37 -39.13 12.99
N PHE A 14 -34.66 -40.13 13.48
CA PHE A 14 -33.56 -40.73 12.74
C PHE A 14 -34.16 -41.39 11.50
N SER A 15 -34.24 -40.68 10.40
CA SER A 15 -34.51 -41.31 9.11
C SER A 15 -33.36 -42.28 8.82
N SER A 16 -33.62 -43.57 8.93
CA SER A 16 -32.65 -44.64 8.70
C SER A 16 -32.34 -44.81 7.21
N VAL A 17 -31.76 -43.79 6.60
CA VAL A 17 -31.38 -43.83 5.16
C VAL A 17 -30.17 -44.74 4.93
N LEU A 18 -29.39 -45.03 5.95
CA LEU A 18 -28.21 -45.90 5.84
C LEU A 18 -28.25 -46.98 6.92
N LYS A 19 -28.51 -48.21 6.52
CA LYS A 19 -28.34 -49.44 7.34
C LYS A 19 -26.85 -49.78 7.38
N LEU A 20 -26.04 -49.04 8.16
CA LEU A 20 -24.68 -49.44 8.42
C LEU A 20 -24.64 -50.49 9.53
N PRO A 21 -23.95 -51.63 9.33
CA PRO A 21 -23.83 -52.65 10.37
C PRO A 21 -23.05 -52.06 11.55
N VAL A 22 -23.64 -52.11 12.73
CA VAL A 22 -23.03 -51.70 14.00
C VAL A 22 -22.05 -52.78 14.43
N SER A 23 -20.85 -52.78 13.91
CA SER A 23 -19.78 -53.68 14.33
C SER A 23 -19.00 -53.03 15.47
N GLY A 24 -18.87 -53.72 16.60
CA GLY A 24 -18.34 -53.16 17.84
C GLY A 24 -16.90 -52.56 17.77
N LYS A 25 -16.10 -52.95 16.80
CA LYS A 25 -14.70 -52.43 16.65
C LYS A 25 -14.57 -51.05 15.98
N LYS A 26 -15.62 -50.51 15.33
CA LYS A 26 -15.61 -49.20 14.64
C LYS A 26 -16.87 -48.36 14.94
N LEU A 27 -17.48 -48.58 16.11
CA LEU A 27 -18.72 -47.93 16.49
C LEU A 27 -18.64 -46.41 16.43
N GLY A 28 -17.54 -45.81 16.93
CA GLY A 28 -17.34 -44.35 16.94
C GLY A 28 -17.29 -43.75 15.52
N VAL A 29 -16.59 -44.41 14.61
CA VAL A 29 -16.49 -43.94 13.21
C VAL A 29 -17.84 -44.07 12.49
N SER A 30 -18.56 -45.16 12.71
CA SER A 30 -19.91 -45.37 12.14
C SER A 30 -20.92 -44.35 12.65
N LEU A 31 -20.87 -44.01 13.93
CA LEU A 31 -21.74 -42.99 14.53
C LEU A 31 -21.39 -41.57 13.99
N ALA A 32 -20.11 -41.23 13.92
CA ALA A 32 -19.66 -39.95 13.37
C ALA A 32 -20.08 -39.79 11.90
N TYR A 33 -19.90 -40.83 11.09
CA TYR A 33 -20.31 -40.83 9.69
C TYR A 33 -21.83 -40.69 9.51
N ARG A 34 -22.60 -41.37 10.36
CA ARG A 34 -24.06 -41.28 10.36
C ARG A 34 -24.54 -39.89 10.77
N GLN A 35 -23.93 -39.28 11.77
CA GLN A 35 -24.22 -37.93 12.21
C GLN A 35 -23.87 -36.90 11.09
N PHE A 36 -22.71 -37.07 10.45
CA PHE A 36 -22.32 -36.24 9.32
C PHE A 36 -23.34 -36.25 8.18
N ILE A 37 -23.84 -37.43 7.80
CA ILE A 37 -24.83 -37.55 6.72
C ILE A 37 -26.19 -37.00 7.14
N SER A 38 -26.58 -37.19 8.41
CA SER A 38 -27.86 -36.70 8.94
C SER A 38 -27.94 -35.18 8.93
N GLU A 39 -26.84 -34.50 9.23
CA GLU A 39 -26.81 -33.05 9.38
C GLU A 39 -25.89 -32.36 8.33
N LYS A 40 -25.84 -32.93 7.13
CA LYS A 40 -24.97 -32.47 6.04
C LYS A 40 -25.05 -30.98 5.74
N LYS A 41 -26.24 -30.37 5.93
CA LYS A 41 -26.40 -28.91 5.71
C LYS A 41 -25.67 -28.08 6.75
N GLN A 42 -25.67 -28.53 8.00
CA GLN A 42 -24.97 -27.82 9.09
C GLN A 42 -23.46 -27.97 8.94
N TYR A 43 -22.97 -29.17 8.60
CA TYR A 43 -21.55 -29.37 8.33
C TYR A 43 -21.08 -28.60 7.08
N ALA A 44 -21.90 -28.58 6.01
CA ALA A 44 -21.59 -27.77 4.83
C ALA A 44 -21.49 -26.27 5.16
N ALA A 45 -22.43 -25.75 5.96
CA ALA A 45 -22.35 -24.35 6.42
C ALA A 45 -21.10 -24.10 7.25
N ALA A 46 -20.73 -24.98 8.17
CA ALA A 46 -19.51 -24.84 8.96
C ALA A 46 -18.26 -24.87 8.11
N ILE A 47 -18.17 -25.73 7.11
CA ILE A 47 -17.04 -25.80 6.17
C ILE A 47 -16.93 -24.50 5.38
N ILE A 48 -18.06 -23.97 4.87
CA ILE A 48 -18.07 -22.71 4.12
C ILE A 48 -17.56 -21.54 4.99
N VAL A 49 -18.09 -21.43 6.22
CA VAL A 49 -17.64 -20.37 7.15
C VAL A 49 -16.15 -20.49 7.46
N THR A 50 -15.69 -21.72 7.75
CA THR A 50 -14.26 -21.96 8.02
C THR A 50 -13.38 -21.62 6.81
N ALA A 51 -13.82 -21.97 5.61
CA ALA A 51 -13.11 -21.66 4.37
C ALA A 51 -13.03 -20.15 4.14
N ILE A 52 -14.11 -19.41 4.38
CA ILE A 52 -14.13 -17.94 4.28
C ILE A 52 -13.18 -17.31 5.30
N LEU A 53 -13.19 -17.78 6.54
CA LEU A 53 -12.27 -17.29 7.58
C LEU A 53 -10.81 -17.58 7.22
N ALA A 54 -10.52 -18.79 6.75
CA ALA A 54 -9.16 -19.17 6.32
C ALA A 54 -8.69 -18.30 5.14
N MET A 55 -9.55 -18.07 4.15
CA MET A 55 -9.25 -17.17 3.03
C MET A 55 -8.96 -15.75 3.51
N PHE A 56 -9.77 -15.22 4.43
CA PHE A 56 -9.57 -13.90 5.02
C PHE A 56 -8.24 -13.82 5.76
N MET A 57 -7.87 -14.82 6.54
CA MET A 57 -6.58 -14.88 7.24
C MET A 57 -5.40 -14.88 6.28
N ILE A 58 -5.48 -15.61 5.17
CA ILE A 58 -4.44 -15.64 4.13
C ILE A 58 -4.31 -14.26 3.50
N LEU A 59 -5.42 -13.64 3.08
CA LEU A 59 -5.41 -12.30 2.49
C LEU A 59 -4.83 -11.25 3.44
N MET A 60 -5.19 -11.31 4.72
CA MET A 60 -4.64 -10.40 5.74
C MET A 60 -3.13 -10.60 5.90
N ASN A 61 -2.65 -11.84 5.93
CA ASN A 61 -1.23 -12.12 6.04
C ASN A 61 -0.45 -11.65 4.81
N ASP A 62 -0.97 -11.86 3.61
CA ASP A 62 -0.33 -11.39 2.37
C ASP A 62 -0.33 -9.86 2.28
N MET A 63 -1.43 -9.22 2.69
CA MET A 63 -1.49 -7.76 2.78
C MET A 63 -0.47 -7.21 3.77
N MET A 64 -0.33 -7.81 4.96
CA MET A 64 0.68 -7.41 5.95
C MET A 64 2.11 -7.57 5.42
N ARG A 65 2.39 -8.67 4.70
CA ARG A 65 3.71 -8.87 4.06
C ARG A 65 3.99 -7.81 3.01
N TRP A 66 2.99 -7.47 2.20
CA TRP A 66 3.12 -6.44 1.17
C TRP A 66 3.35 -5.06 1.79
N PHE A 67 2.58 -4.68 2.84
CA PHE A 67 2.76 -3.42 3.57
C PHE A 67 4.14 -3.30 4.25
N ASN A 68 4.71 -4.40 4.71
CA ASN A 68 6.05 -4.41 5.32
C ASN A 68 7.19 -4.55 4.30
N SER A 69 6.88 -4.66 3.02
CA SER A 69 7.90 -4.78 1.98
C SER A 69 8.41 -3.41 1.54
N GLN A 70 9.71 -3.29 1.31
CA GLN A 70 10.28 -2.09 0.68
C GLN A 70 9.73 -1.84 -0.72
N ASN A 71 9.28 -2.88 -1.41
CA ASN A 71 8.66 -2.76 -2.73
C ASN A 71 7.38 -1.91 -2.68
N MET A 72 6.59 -2.01 -1.61
CA MET A 72 5.41 -1.17 -1.41
C MET A 72 5.79 0.31 -1.35
N LEU A 73 6.85 0.66 -0.62
CA LEU A 73 7.33 2.06 -0.55
C LEU A 73 7.79 2.56 -1.91
N VAL A 74 8.51 1.71 -2.65
CA VAL A 74 8.95 2.03 -4.02
C VAL A 74 7.76 2.20 -4.96
N ASP A 75 6.82 1.26 -4.95
CA ASP A 75 5.73 1.22 -5.92
C ASP A 75 4.64 2.27 -5.61
N MET A 76 4.36 2.53 -4.33
CA MET A 76 3.31 3.49 -3.94
C MET A 76 3.81 4.92 -3.80
N PHE A 77 5.02 5.11 -3.29
CA PHE A 77 5.52 6.44 -2.95
C PHE A 77 6.65 6.92 -3.85
N SER A 78 7.04 6.12 -4.83
CA SER A 78 8.11 6.44 -5.79
C SER A 78 9.47 6.70 -5.13
N VAL A 79 9.73 6.08 -4.00
CA VAL A 79 10.99 6.24 -3.26
C VAL A 79 11.98 5.16 -3.68
N THR A 80 13.24 5.53 -3.89
CA THR A 80 14.32 4.56 -4.15
C THR A 80 14.47 3.58 -2.98
N LYS A 81 14.84 2.32 -3.27
CA LYS A 81 15.20 1.35 -2.24
C LYS A 81 16.38 1.84 -1.42
N TYR A 82 16.27 1.67 -0.12
CA TYR A 82 17.31 2.06 0.82
C TYR A 82 17.54 0.95 1.86
N ASP A 83 18.74 0.87 2.36
CA ASP A 83 19.10 -0.05 3.45
C ASP A 83 18.91 0.60 4.81
N LEU A 84 19.12 1.92 4.89
CA LEU A 84 18.97 2.70 6.10
C LEU A 84 18.26 4.02 5.80
N THR A 85 17.34 4.40 6.68
CA THR A 85 16.74 5.75 6.67
C THR A 85 17.03 6.44 7.99
N ALA A 86 17.45 7.70 7.93
CA ALA A 86 17.65 8.54 9.11
C ALA A 86 16.88 9.84 8.93
N SER A 87 16.09 10.20 9.95
CA SER A 87 15.48 11.52 10.05
C SER A 87 16.43 12.41 10.84
N PHE A 88 16.80 13.54 10.26
CA PHE A 88 17.77 14.47 10.88
C PHE A 88 19.13 13.81 11.12
N ALA A 89 19.73 13.28 10.04
CA ALA A 89 21.09 12.74 10.11
C ALA A 89 22.07 13.82 10.52
N ASP A 90 22.76 13.59 11.64
CA ASP A 90 23.86 14.42 12.12
C ASP A 90 25.18 13.96 11.47
N GLU A 91 26.17 14.82 11.44
CA GLU A 91 27.52 14.50 10.91
C GLU A 91 28.14 13.28 11.59
N ASP A 92 27.83 13.07 12.86
CA ASP A 92 28.32 11.92 13.62
C ASP A 92 27.79 10.59 13.05
N ILE A 93 26.55 10.54 12.58
CA ILE A 93 25.97 9.34 11.97
C ILE A 93 26.63 9.05 10.63
N GLU A 94 26.87 10.08 9.83
CA GLU A 94 27.55 9.95 8.54
C GLU A 94 28.99 9.47 8.69
N ASN A 95 29.71 9.96 9.69
CA ASN A 95 31.07 9.53 9.99
C ASN A 95 31.10 8.05 10.38
N VAL A 96 30.22 7.62 11.26
CA VAL A 96 30.13 6.19 11.69
C VAL A 96 29.82 5.29 10.49
N ILE A 97 28.91 5.67 9.61
CA ILE A 97 28.57 4.86 8.43
C ILE A 97 29.75 4.79 7.47
N SER A 98 30.42 5.92 7.22
CA SER A 98 31.54 6.00 6.28
C SER A 98 32.77 5.18 6.72
N GLU A 99 32.98 5.02 8.04
CA GLU A 99 34.02 4.17 8.60
C GLU A 99 33.79 2.67 8.35
N HIS A 100 32.52 2.25 8.18
CA HIS A 100 32.18 0.83 8.10
C HIS A 100 31.87 0.34 6.69
N THR A 101 31.35 1.21 5.81
CA THR A 101 30.97 0.83 4.44
C THR A 101 30.92 2.02 3.50
N ALA A 102 31.14 1.75 2.21
CA ALA A 102 30.82 2.73 1.17
C ALA A 102 29.30 2.85 1.03
N TYR A 103 28.78 4.07 1.00
CA TYR A 103 27.36 4.33 0.89
C TYR A 103 27.04 5.38 -0.15
N ARG A 104 25.81 5.36 -0.70
CA ARG A 104 25.25 6.43 -1.50
C ARG A 104 24.14 7.10 -0.69
N LYS A 105 24.28 8.41 -0.51
CA LYS A 105 23.31 9.22 0.22
C LYS A 105 22.30 9.81 -0.73
N TYR A 106 21.04 9.74 -0.34
CA TYR A 106 19.93 10.41 -0.99
C TYR A 106 19.29 11.37 0.01
N GLN A 107 19.16 12.63 -0.36
CA GLN A 107 18.41 13.62 0.40
C GLN A 107 17.11 13.97 -0.30
N MET A 108 16.03 13.88 0.46
CA MET A 108 14.71 14.31 0.03
C MET A 108 14.05 15.08 1.17
N PHE A 109 13.49 16.20 0.88
CA PHE A 109 12.59 16.91 1.79
C PHE A 109 11.35 17.35 1.04
N SER A 110 10.37 17.86 1.75
CA SER A 110 9.08 18.19 1.17
C SER A 110 8.52 19.46 1.76
N GLU A 111 7.81 20.21 0.94
CA GLU A 111 7.16 21.46 1.31
C GLU A 111 5.87 21.62 0.50
N TYR A 112 4.89 22.34 1.03
CA TYR A 112 3.72 22.72 0.26
C TYR A 112 4.02 23.96 -0.58
N LEU A 113 3.97 23.82 -1.89
CA LEU A 113 4.15 24.91 -2.85
C LEU A 113 2.85 25.13 -3.65
N LEU A 114 2.75 26.27 -4.33
CA LEU A 114 1.65 26.54 -5.25
C LEU A 114 2.02 26.06 -6.66
N PHE A 115 1.21 25.20 -7.20
CA PHE A 115 1.26 24.67 -8.55
C PHE A 115 0.04 25.21 -9.32
N ASP A 116 0.26 26.16 -10.26
CA ASP A 116 -0.82 26.90 -10.92
C ASP A 116 -1.89 27.39 -9.94
N ASP A 117 -1.44 28.06 -8.85
CA ASP A 117 -2.27 28.61 -7.78
C ASP A 117 -3.00 27.58 -6.88
N VAL A 118 -2.76 26.30 -7.07
CA VAL A 118 -3.25 25.23 -6.19
C VAL A 118 -2.13 24.77 -5.27
N GLN A 119 -2.38 24.78 -3.96
CA GLN A 119 -1.42 24.27 -2.99
C GLN A 119 -1.29 22.75 -3.10
N MET A 120 -0.10 22.27 -3.35
CA MET A 120 0.24 20.86 -3.49
C MET A 120 1.52 20.50 -2.76
N TYR A 121 1.62 19.23 -2.42
CA TYR A 121 2.81 18.65 -1.80
C TYR A 121 3.93 18.53 -2.83
N CYS A 122 5.06 19.16 -2.57
CA CYS A 122 6.23 19.14 -3.44
C CYS A 122 7.35 18.33 -2.82
N TYR A 123 7.87 17.36 -3.55
CA TYR A 123 9.12 16.69 -3.21
C TYR A 123 10.29 17.45 -3.80
N ILE A 124 11.26 17.78 -2.96
CA ILE A 124 12.52 18.38 -3.35
C ILE A 124 13.58 17.29 -3.27
N VAL A 125 14.04 16.83 -4.42
CA VAL A 125 15.01 15.73 -4.53
C VAL A 125 16.38 16.25 -4.92
N GLU A 126 17.40 15.77 -4.22
CA GLU A 126 18.79 16.12 -4.57
C GLU A 126 19.25 15.33 -5.80
N ASP A 127 18.94 14.04 -5.83
CA ASP A 127 19.23 13.16 -6.95
C ASP A 127 17.91 12.81 -7.68
N PRO A 128 17.73 13.23 -8.93
CA PRO A 128 16.54 12.92 -9.72
C PRO A 128 16.23 11.42 -9.85
N ASP A 129 17.26 10.56 -9.76
CA ASP A 129 17.11 9.11 -9.81
C ASP A 129 16.42 8.51 -8.58
N MET A 130 16.17 9.32 -7.55
CA MET A 130 15.34 8.91 -6.41
C MET A 130 13.90 8.60 -6.80
N ILE A 131 13.39 9.22 -7.87
CA ILE A 131 12.06 8.97 -8.39
C ILE A 131 12.17 7.95 -9.51
N ASN A 132 11.81 6.71 -9.24
CA ASN A 132 12.02 5.58 -10.14
C ASN A 132 10.76 5.03 -10.82
N THR A 133 9.57 5.57 -10.51
CA THR A 133 8.28 5.14 -11.09
C THR A 133 7.83 6.05 -12.23
N ILE A 134 8.76 6.45 -13.11
CA ILE A 134 8.44 7.30 -14.27
C ILE A 134 7.61 6.49 -15.27
N ARG A 135 6.42 6.98 -15.60
CA ARG A 135 5.54 6.41 -16.62
C ARG A 135 5.73 7.00 -18.01
N LYS A 136 5.95 8.31 -18.08
CA LYS A 136 6.15 9.04 -19.34
C LYS A 136 7.22 10.09 -19.15
N GLY A 137 7.99 10.37 -20.19
CA GLY A 137 9.06 11.34 -20.16
C GLY A 137 10.30 10.85 -19.42
N ARG A 138 10.94 11.71 -18.64
CA ARG A 138 12.19 11.46 -17.90
C ARG A 138 12.22 12.22 -16.58
N THR A 139 13.18 11.89 -15.74
CA THR A 139 13.48 12.64 -14.51
C THR A 139 13.94 14.08 -14.82
N CYS A 140 13.87 14.96 -13.82
CA CYS A 140 14.36 16.35 -13.96
C CYS A 140 15.88 16.34 -14.20
N THR A 141 16.31 16.95 -15.29
CA THR A 141 17.73 17.18 -15.61
C THR A 141 18.11 18.63 -15.41
N TYR A 142 17.17 19.54 -15.67
CA TYR A 142 17.39 20.98 -15.59
C TYR A 142 16.63 21.61 -14.42
N ASP A 143 17.06 22.80 -14.00
CA ASP A 143 16.51 23.53 -12.87
C ASP A 143 15.15 24.23 -13.16
N ASN A 144 14.69 24.17 -14.38
CA ASN A 144 13.37 24.65 -14.81
C ASN A 144 12.41 23.50 -15.15
N GLU A 145 12.68 22.29 -14.66
CA GLU A 145 11.86 21.10 -14.91
C GLU A 145 11.13 20.63 -13.65
N VAL A 146 9.96 20.04 -13.87
CA VAL A 146 9.10 19.50 -12.83
C VAL A 146 8.58 18.12 -13.25
N LEU A 147 8.49 17.23 -12.30
CA LEU A 147 7.77 15.96 -12.41
C LEU A 147 6.39 16.11 -11.78
N ILE A 148 5.37 15.60 -12.43
CA ILE A 148 4.01 15.57 -11.90
C ILE A 148 3.52 14.13 -11.78
N THR A 149 2.58 13.89 -10.87
CA THR A 149 1.95 12.57 -10.81
C THR A 149 0.95 12.37 -11.95
N GLN A 150 0.63 11.11 -12.25
CA GLN A 150 -0.43 10.80 -13.20
C GLN A 150 -1.77 11.42 -12.78
N TYR A 151 -2.07 11.45 -11.47
CA TYR A 151 -3.27 12.09 -10.93
C TYR A 151 -3.33 13.60 -11.24
N VAL A 152 -2.22 14.31 -11.09
CA VAL A 152 -2.12 15.74 -11.42
C VAL A 152 -2.23 15.95 -12.93
N ALA A 153 -1.55 15.12 -13.73
CA ALA A 153 -1.62 15.17 -15.19
C ALA A 153 -3.05 15.05 -15.70
N ASP A 154 -3.79 14.07 -15.18
CA ASP A 154 -5.19 13.83 -15.56
C ASP A 154 -6.12 14.96 -15.09
N GLY A 155 -5.93 15.41 -13.84
CA GLY A 155 -6.77 16.45 -13.23
C GLY A 155 -6.64 17.84 -13.88
N PHE A 156 -5.44 18.18 -14.33
CA PHE A 156 -5.15 19.46 -15.00
C PHE A 156 -5.06 19.35 -16.53
N HIS A 157 -5.26 18.15 -17.08
CA HIS A 157 -5.11 17.86 -18.52
C HIS A 157 -3.74 18.24 -19.09
N MET A 158 -2.69 17.96 -18.31
CA MET A 158 -1.30 18.28 -18.65
C MET A 158 -0.54 17.08 -19.17
N ASN A 159 0.43 17.36 -20.04
CA ASN A 159 1.32 16.36 -20.63
C ASN A 159 2.79 16.76 -20.47
N VAL A 160 3.69 15.81 -20.74
CA VAL A 160 5.12 16.08 -20.83
C VAL A 160 5.38 17.15 -21.91
N GLY A 161 6.15 18.18 -21.57
CA GLY A 161 6.45 19.34 -22.40
C GLY A 161 5.58 20.56 -22.14
N ASP A 162 4.45 20.41 -21.42
CA ASP A 162 3.65 21.55 -21.02
C ASP A 162 4.36 22.40 -19.96
N THR A 163 3.94 23.66 -19.85
CA THR A 163 4.54 24.62 -18.91
C THR A 163 3.57 24.91 -17.78
N VAL A 164 4.05 24.89 -16.57
CA VAL A 164 3.31 25.20 -15.34
C VAL A 164 4.02 26.29 -14.54
N THR A 165 3.28 27.02 -13.73
CA THR A 165 3.84 28.03 -12.82
C THR A 165 3.90 27.46 -11.39
N VAL A 166 5.12 27.33 -10.86
CA VAL A 166 5.34 26.98 -9.45
C VAL A 166 5.68 28.25 -8.67
N LYS A 167 5.06 28.42 -7.48
CA LYS A 167 5.27 29.61 -6.64
C LYS A 167 5.68 29.22 -5.22
N ARG A 168 6.63 29.97 -4.65
CA ARG A 168 7.09 29.86 -3.26
C ARG A 168 7.38 31.25 -2.72
N GLY A 169 6.84 31.61 -1.53
CA GLY A 169 7.18 32.87 -0.86
C GLY A 169 7.00 34.14 -1.71
N GLY A 170 6.06 34.17 -2.66
CA GLY A 170 5.89 35.31 -3.59
C GLY A 170 6.66 35.20 -4.90
N VAL A 171 7.69 34.34 -4.99
CA VAL A 171 8.45 34.08 -6.21
C VAL A 171 7.72 33.08 -7.10
N ALA A 172 7.50 33.42 -8.35
CA ALA A 172 6.85 32.59 -9.35
C ALA A 172 7.84 32.19 -10.45
N ARG A 173 7.90 30.90 -10.77
CA ARG A 173 8.78 30.38 -11.84
C ARG A 173 7.98 29.52 -12.80
N LYS A 174 8.21 29.73 -14.09
CA LYS A 174 7.69 28.83 -15.13
C LYS A 174 8.60 27.61 -15.23
N MET A 175 8.01 26.44 -15.15
CA MET A 175 8.69 25.14 -15.22
C MET A 175 8.06 24.29 -16.31
N VAL A 176 8.87 23.41 -16.92
CA VAL A 176 8.43 22.49 -17.97
C VAL A 176 8.24 21.10 -17.35
N ILE A 177 7.15 20.45 -17.65
CA ILE A 177 6.88 19.09 -17.24
C ILE A 177 7.82 18.13 -17.98
N SER A 178 8.82 17.58 -17.31
CA SER A 178 9.81 16.66 -17.88
C SER A 178 9.35 15.23 -17.88
N GLY A 179 8.45 14.87 -16.95
CA GLY A 179 7.92 13.52 -16.85
C GLY A 179 6.71 13.41 -15.93
N ILE A 180 6.06 12.27 -16.06
CA ILE A 180 4.90 11.87 -15.26
C ILE A 180 5.26 10.60 -14.50
N TYR A 181 5.03 10.59 -13.19
CA TYR A 181 5.37 9.50 -12.30
C TYR A 181 4.18 9.05 -11.43
N ASP A 182 4.31 7.89 -10.80
CA ASP A 182 3.32 7.40 -9.85
C ASP A 182 3.74 7.71 -8.41
N SER A 183 2.82 8.28 -7.65
CA SER A 183 2.97 8.41 -6.20
C SER A 183 1.61 8.48 -5.54
N ALA A 184 1.40 7.69 -4.50
CA ALA A 184 0.19 7.73 -3.69
C ALA A 184 0.24 8.77 -2.57
N ASN A 185 1.36 9.46 -2.38
CA ASN A 185 1.49 10.51 -1.39
C ASN A 185 0.51 11.64 -1.65
N ASP A 186 -0.09 12.16 -0.58
CA ASP A 186 -1.14 13.18 -0.64
C ASP A 186 -2.24 12.80 -1.66
N MET A 187 -2.64 11.52 -1.66
CA MET A 187 -3.62 10.94 -2.61
C MET A 187 -3.28 11.22 -4.08
N GLY A 188 -1.99 11.28 -4.41
CA GLY A 188 -1.51 11.60 -5.75
C GLY A 188 -1.42 13.10 -6.07
N LYS A 189 -1.81 14.00 -5.17
CA LYS A 189 -1.73 15.45 -5.35
C LYS A 189 -0.35 15.97 -5.01
N ASN A 190 0.65 15.48 -5.71
CA ASN A 190 2.02 15.88 -5.46
C ASN A 190 2.80 16.01 -6.77
N PHE A 191 3.90 16.73 -6.68
CA PHE A 191 4.85 16.93 -7.75
C PHE A 191 6.28 16.95 -7.19
N ALA A 192 7.27 16.86 -8.04
CA ALA A 192 8.66 16.86 -7.60
C ALA A 192 9.52 17.79 -8.43
N ILE A 193 10.48 18.45 -7.77
CA ILE A 193 11.48 19.30 -8.38
C ILE A 193 12.88 18.94 -7.86
N SER A 194 13.91 19.32 -8.61
CA SER A 194 15.27 19.16 -8.14
C SER A 194 15.61 20.19 -7.05
N LYS A 195 16.55 19.85 -6.17
CA LYS A 195 17.11 20.78 -5.17
C LYS A 195 17.68 22.05 -5.82
N ALA A 196 18.26 21.91 -7.03
CA ALA A 196 18.76 23.04 -7.81
C ALA A 196 17.63 23.98 -8.26
N ALA A 197 16.48 23.43 -8.66
CA ALA A 197 15.29 24.22 -8.98
C ALA A 197 14.75 24.94 -7.74
N TYR A 198 14.67 24.24 -6.61
CA TYR A 198 14.18 24.77 -5.36
C TYR A 198 15.03 25.91 -4.81
N SER A 199 16.36 25.79 -4.86
CA SER A 199 17.27 26.85 -4.37
C SER A 199 17.08 28.18 -5.08
N LYS A 200 16.56 28.17 -6.31
CA LYS A 200 16.29 29.41 -7.06
C LYS A 200 15.05 30.17 -6.59
N PHE A 201 14.21 29.58 -5.76
CA PHE A 201 13.12 30.30 -5.08
C PHE A 201 13.61 31.08 -3.84
N ALA A 202 14.84 30.84 -3.37
CA ALA A 202 15.42 31.49 -2.19
C ALA A 202 16.26 32.75 -2.50
N HIS A 203 16.56 33.02 -3.77
CA HIS A 203 17.50 34.08 -4.16
C HIS A 203 16.85 35.43 -4.53
N GLU A 204 15.56 35.61 -4.26
CA GLU A 204 14.84 36.87 -4.52
C GLU A 204 14.25 37.50 -3.24
N GLU A 205 14.81 37.19 -2.07
CA GLU A 205 14.55 37.95 -0.83
C GLU A 205 15.53 39.16 -0.67
#